data_60af1a6371e0def88b257bd0c7b33651
#
_entry.id   60af1a6371e0def88b257bd0c7b33651
#
_cell.length_a   1.000
_cell.length_b   1.000
_cell.length_c   1.000
_cell.angle_alpha   90.00
_cell.angle_beta   90.00
_cell.angle_gamma   90.00
#
_symmetry.space_group_name_H-M   'P 1'
#
loop_
_entity.id
_entity.type
_entity.pdbx_description
1 polymer ?
#
loop_
_entity_poly.entity_id
_entity_poly.type
_entity_poly.pdbx_seq_one_letter_code
_entity_poly.pdbx_strand_id
1 'polypeptide(L)'
;MNKVIIVGGGAAGMLASVIAARNGCEVLLFEKNEKLGKKVYITGKGRCNVTNNCDPEELLQAVMSNPKFLYSAFYSFTSQDMMHLLEEAGVPLKTERGNRVFPVSDHSSDIIHGLERLMKKYHVQIRLHCEVLEILTENGIASGVKLKDHTVYTSDSVIVATGGLSYPTTGSTGD
;
A
#
# COMPACT_ATOMS: atom_id res chain seq x y z
N MET A 1 7.50 17.48 -13.11
CA MET A 1 6.92 16.17 -12.68
C MET A 1 6.93 16.17 -11.18
N ASN A 2 5.78 15.97 -10.53
CA ASN A 2 5.71 16.01 -9.08
C ASN A 2 6.43 14.79 -8.50
N LYS A 3 7.25 15.02 -7.49
CA LYS A 3 7.98 13.97 -6.77
C LYS A 3 7.24 13.61 -5.49
N VAL A 4 6.93 12.33 -5.33
CA VAL A 4 6.21 11.79 -4.17
C VAL A 4 7.11 10.79 -3.45
N ILE A 5 7.30 11.00 -2.15
CA ILE A 5 7.93 10.02 -1.28
C ILE A 5 6.84 9.22 -0.56
N ILE A 6 7.02 7.90 -0.52
CA ILE A 6 6.14 6.99 0.20
C ILE A 6 6.93 6.29 1.31
N VAL A 7 6.46 6.41 2.54
CA VAL A 7 7.08 5.83 3.72
C VAL A 7 6.33 4.57 4.12
N GLY A 8 6.96 3.42 3.92
CA GLY A 8 6.42 2.10 4.24
C GLY A 8 6.00 1.30 3.00
N GLY A 9 6.57 0.11 2.82
CA GLY A 9 6.35 -0.82 1.72
C GLY A 9 5.31 -1.91 2.02
N GLY A 10 4.31 -1.62 2.85
CA GLY A 10 3.15 -2.48 3.09
C GLY A 10 2.11 -2.41 1.97
N ALA A 11 0.94 -3.03 2.15
CA ALA A 11 -0.15 -3.02 1.16
C ALA A 11 -0.53 -1.60 0.72
N ALA A 12 -0.72 -0.70 1.68
CA ALA A 12 -1.09 0.69 1.41
C ALA A 12 -0.01 1.45 0.63
N GLY A 13 1.27 1.32 1.03
CA GLY A 13 2.37 2.00 0.37
C GLY A 13 2.65 1.47 -1.03
N MET A 14 2.59 0.16 -1.23
CA MET A 14 2.74 -0.42 -2.57
C MET A 14 1.62 0.06 -3.51
N LEU A 15 0.36 0.03 -3.07
CA LEU A 15 -0.77 0.51 -3.87
C LEU A 15 -0.66 2.00 -4.15
N ALA A 16 -0.37 2.82 -3.13
CA ALA A 16 -0.17 4.27 -3.30
C ALA A 16 0.94 4.58 -4.30
N SER A 17 2.05 3.80 -4.28
CA SER A 17 3.15 3.94 -5.23
C SER A 17 2.71 3.70 -6.67
N VAL A 18 1.94 2.62 -6.90
CA VAL A 18 1.41 2.28 -8.23
C VAL A 18 0.50 3.40 -8.73
N ILE A 19 -0.44 3.86 -7.90
CA ILE A 19 -1.41 4.87 -8.30
C ILE A 19 -0.74 6.23 -8.55
N ALA A 20 0.17 6.68 -7.68
CA ALA A 20 0.90 7.93 -7.88
C ALA A 20 1.75 7.90 -9.16
N ALA A 21 2.50 6.82 -9.39
CA ALA A 21 3.34 6.67 -10.57
C ALA A 21 2.51 6.56 -11.87
N ARG A 22 1.38 5.84 -11.85
CA ARG A 22 0.42 5.74 -12.97
C ARG A 22 -0.14 7.11 -13.35
N ASN A 23 -0.28 8.03 -12.38
CA ASN A 23 -0.71 9.41 -12.60
C ASN A 23 0.44 10.38 -12.93
N GLY A 24 1.63 9.88 -13.30
CA GLY A 24 2.74 10.66 -13.81
C GLY A 24 3.62 11.30 -12.74
N CYS A 25 3.54 10.86 -11.49
CA CYS A 25 4.49 11.28 -10.45
C CYS A 25 5.80 10.49 -10.52
N GLU A 26 6.91 11.14 -10.17
CA GLU A 26 8.14 10.44 -9.81
C GLU A 26 7.98 9.91 -8.38
N VAL A 27 8.05 8.58 -8.20
CA VAL A 27 7.77 7.95 -6.91
C VAL A 27 9.00 7.27 -6.35
N LEU A 28 9.33 7.60 -5.08
CA LEU A 28 10.37 6.97 -4.29
C LEU A 28 9.74 6.36 -3.02
N LEU A 29 9.81 5.04 -2.90
CA LEU A 29 9.31 4.31 -1.74
C LEU A 29 10.46 3.89 -0.84
N PHE A 30 10.35 4.20 0.46
CA PHE A 30 11.25 3.74 1.52
C PHE A 30 10.58 2.65 2.36
N GLU A 31 11.28 1.54 2.55
CA GLU A 31 10.88 0.45 3.43
C GLU A 31 12.05 0.10 4.37
N LYS A 32 11.78 0.05 5.67
CA LYS A 32 12.81 -0.24 6.68
C LYS A 32 13.25 -1.71 6.69
N ASN A 33 12.39 -2.61 6.25
CA ASN A 33 12.66 -4.03 6.22
C ASN A 33 13.39 -4.47 4.93
N GLU A 34 13.77 -5.75 4.91
CA GLU A 34 14.47 -6.42 3.81
C GLU A 34 13.58 -6.73 2.59
N LYS A 35 12.26 -6.59 2.74
CA LYS A 35 11.29 -6.90 1.67
C LYS A 35 10.00 -6.11 1.81
N LEU A 36 9.29 -5.94 0.71
CA LEU A 36 7.95 -5.37 0.68
C LEU A 36 6.90 -6.35 1.21
N GLY A 37 5.75 -5.81 1.64
CA GLY A 37 4.57 -6.59 1.95
C GLY A 37 4.69 -7.53 3.14
N LYS A 38 5.64 -7.34 4.06
CA LYS A 38 5.97 -8.27 5.15
C LYS A 38 4.75 -8.72 5.95
N LYS A 39 3.83 -7.79 6.27
CA LYS A 39 2.56 -8.12 6.94
C LYS A 39 1.57 -8.83 6.00
N VAL A 40 1.58 -8.51 4.70
CA VAL A 40 0.67 -9.14 3.71
C VAL A 40 0.90 -10.65 3.64
N TYR A 41 2.16 -11.11 3.75
CA TYR A 41 2.50 -12.53 3.72
C TYR A 41 1.75 -13.39 4.73
N ILE A 42 1.37 -12.82 5.88
CA ILE A 42 0.69 -13.57 6.96
C ILE A 42 -0.83 -13.37 6.98
N THR A 43 -1.35 -12.43 6.19
CA THR A 43 -2.80 -12.16 6.14
C THR A 43 -3.56 -13.33 5.53
N GLY A 44 -4.81 -13.52 5.96
CA GLY A 44 -5.65 -14.62 5.47
C GLY A 44 -5.01 -16.00 5.63
N LYS A 45 -4.22 -16.22 6.68
CA LYS A 45 -3.43 -17.46 6.91
C LYS A 45 -2.45 -17.76 5.78
N GLY A 46 -1.80 -16.74 5.24
CA GLY A 46 -0.84 -16.86 4.13
C GLY A 46 -1.47 -16.78 2.73
N ARG A 47 -2.80 -16.64 2.65
CA ARG A 47 -3.53 -16.57 1.37
C ARG A 47 -3.78 -15.16 0.88
N CYS A 48 -3.75 -14.16 1.76
CA CYS A 48 -4.14 -12.77 1.54
C CYS A 48 -5.61 -12.61 1.11
N ASN A 49 -6.51 -12.35 2.05
CA ASN A 49 -7.83 -11.83 1.70
C ASN A 49 -7.66 -10.38 1.21
N VAL A 50 -7.77 -10.19 -0.12
CA VAL A 50 -7.46 -8.92 -0.80
C VAL A 50 -8.53 -7.88 -0.51
N THR A 51 -9.78 -8.26 -0.72
CA THR A 51 -10.95 -7.39 -0.58
C THR A 51 -12.21 -8.25 -0.37
N ASN A 52 -13.35 -7.60 -0.29
CA ASN A 52 -14.66 -8.23 -0.39
C ASN A 52 -15.31 -7.82 -1.72
N ASN A 53 -15.83 -8.79 -2.47
CA ASN A 53 -16.49 -8.56 -3.76
C ASN A 53 -17.92 -8.07 -3.52
N CYS A 54 -18.06 -6.84 -3.06
CA CYS A 54 -19.33 -6.19 -2.76
C CYS A 54 -19.28 -4.69 -3.12
N ASP A 55 -20.42 -4.06 -3.07
CA ASP A 55 -20.55 -2.63 -3.35
C ASP A 55 -20.00 -1.76 -2.21
N PRO A 56 -19.65 -0.47 -2.48
CA PRO A 56 -19.16 0.45 -1.45
C PRO A 56 -20.10 0.60 -0.26
N GLU A 57 -21.42 0.56 -0.48
CA GLU A 57 -22.43 0.62 0.56
C GLU A 57 -22.33 -0.55 1.54
N GLU A 58 -22.18 -1.78 1.03
CA GLU A 58 -22.00 -2.97 1.86
C GLU A 58 -20.68 -2.90 2.64
N LEU A 59 -19.60 -2.42 2.02
CA LEU A 59 -18.34 -2.20 2.72
C LEU A 59 -18.49 -1.20 3.87
N LEU A 60 -19.19 -0.08 3.64
CA LEU A 60 -19.42 0.94 4.66
C LEU A 60 -20.24 0.39 5.84
N GLN A 61 -21.25 -0.47 5.57
CA GLN A 61 -22.04 -1.12 6.62
C GLN A 61 -21.20 -2.08 7.48
N ALA A 62 -20.13 -2.67 6.92
CA ALA A 62 -19.24 -3.55 7.66
C ALA A 62 -18.19 -2.80 8.52
N VAL A 63 -18.06 -1.48 8.36
CA VAL A 63 -17.13 -0.67 9.15
C VAL A 63 -17.71 -0.43 10.54
N MET A 64 -17.05 -0.95 11.56
CA MET A 64 -17.57 -0.94 12.94
C MET A 64 -17.59 0.45 13.59
N SER A 65 -16.73 1.38 13.16
CA SER A 65 -16.61 2.71 13.74
C SER A 65 -16.33 3.75 12.67
N ASN A 66 -17.07 4.87 12.73
CA ASN A 66 -16.91 6.03 11.85
C ASN A 66 -16.87 5.70 10.34
N PRO A 67 -17.87 4.97 9.78
CA PRO A 67 -17.86 4.59 8.35
C PRO A 67 -17.84 5.81 7.43
N LYS A 68 -18.39 6.95 7.84
CA LYS A 68 -18.41 8.19 7.04
C LYS A 68 -17.01 8.68 6.68
N PHE A 69 -16.00 8.40 7.50
CA PHE A 69 -14.60 8.74 7.21
C PHE A 69 -14.08 8.04 5.95
N LEU A 70 -14.55 6.82 5.67
CA LEU A 70 -14.12 6.02 4.52
C LEU A 70 -14.99 6.22 3.27
N TYR A 71 -16.06 7.00 3.36
CA TYR A 71 -17.01 7.18 2.25
C TYR A 71 -16.31 7.56 0.95
N SER A 72 -15.56 8.66 0.95
CA SER A 72 -14.85 9.13 -0.24
C SER A 72 -13.85 8.09 -0.77
N ALA A 73 -13.12 7.41 0.12
CA ALA A 73 -12.13 6.41 -0.27
C ALA A 73 -12.78 5.22 -0.98
N PHE A 74 -13.86 4.65 -0.45
CA PHE A 74 -14.51 3.48 -1.01
C PHE A 74 -15.25 3.76 -2.33
N TYR A 75 -15.74 4.99 -2.52
CA TYR A 75 -16.34 5.40 -3.80
C TYR A 75 -15.31 5.82 -4.84
N SER A 76 -14.14 6.30 -4.43
CA SER A 76 -13.06 6.68 -5.36
C SER A 76 -12.22 5.49 -5.84
N PHE A 77 -12.14 4.43 -5.04
CA PHE A 77 -11.42 3.19 -5.36
C PHE A 77 -12.17 2.01 -4.76
N THR A 78 -12.94 1.34 -5.60
CA THR A 78 -13.85 0.27 -5.20
C THR A 78 -13.15 -1.09 -5.06
N SER A 79 -13.86 -2.08 -4.51
CA SER A 79 -13.41 -3.48 -4.51
C SER A 79 -13.14 -3.99 -5.92
N GLN A 80 -13.97 -3.61 -6.89
CA GLN A 80 -13.81 -4.00 -8.29
C GLN A 80 -12.54 -3.38 -8.90
N ASP A 81 -12.25 -2.10 -8.58
CA ASP A 81 -11.02 -1.46 -9.05
C ASP A 81 -9.77 -2.16 -8.53
N MET A 82 -9.79 -2.60 -7.25
CA MET A 82 -8.71 -3.39 -6.68
C MET A 82 -8.54 -4.76 -7.37
N MET A 83 -9.65 -5.44 -7.66
CA MET A 83 -9.62 -6.72 -8.36
C MET A 83 -9.06 -6.55 -9.77
N HIS A 84 -9.57 -5.60 -10.56
CA HIS A 84 -9.07 -5.29 -11.90
C HIS A 84 -7.58 -4.92 -11.90
N LEU A 85 -7.12 -4.14 -10.93
CA LEU A 85 -5.71 -3.77 -10.81
C LEU A 85 -4.81 -5.00 -10.65
N LEU A 86 -5.20 -5.96 -9.82
CA LEU A 86 -4.43 -7.19 -9.61
C LEU A 86 -4.50 -8.13 -10.81
N GLU A 87 -5.66 -8.23 -11.47
CA GLU A 87 -5.82 -9.00 -12.71
C GLU A 87 -4.97 -8.40 -13.86
N GLU A 88 -4.93 -7.05 -13.99
CA GLU A 88 -4.01 -6.34 -14.89
C GLU A 88 -2.54 -6.67 -14.57
N ALA A 89 -2.21 -6.86 -13.30
CA ALA A 89 -0.89 -7.27 -12.85
C ALA A 89 -0.60 -8.77 -13.09
N GLY A 90 -1.54 -9.53 -13.69
CA GLY A 90 -1.40 -10.96 -13.94
C GLY A 90 -1.58 -11.83 -12.70
N VAL A 91 -2.41 -11.40 -11.75
CA VAL A 91 -2.80 -12.17 -10.57
C VAL A 91 -4.25 -12.60 -10.69
N PRO A 92 -4.54 -13.85 -11.09
CA PRO A 92 -5.91 -14.33 -11.16
C PRO A 92 -6.52 -14.42 -9.76
N LEU A 93 -7.76 -13.93 -9.63
CA LEU A 93 -8.49 -13.88 -8.38
C LEU A 93 -9.69 -14.83 -8.38
N LYS A 94 -10.12 -15.25 -7.20
CA LYS A 94 -11.35 -16.01 -6.95
C LYS A 94 -12.12 -15.39 -5.80
N THR A 95 -13.45 -15.43 -5.92
CA THR A 95 -14.36 -15.05 -4.83
C THR A 95 -14.87 -16.30 -4.12
N GLU A 96 -14.73 -16.34 -2.81
CA GLU A 96 -15.17 -17.43 -1.94
C GLU A 96 -16.39 -17.03 -1.12
N ARG A 97 -16.90 -17.96 -0.30
CA ARG A 97 -18.05 -17.74 0.58
C ARG A 97 -17.88 -16.43 1.39
N GLY A 98 -18.95 -15.63 1.44
CA GLY A 98 -18.96 -14.31 2.10
C GLY A 98 -18.25 -13.24 1.28
N ASN A 99 -18.24 -13.39 -0.05
CA ASN A 99 -17.65 -12.47 -1.01
C ASN A 99 -16.17 -12.17 -0.79
N ARG A 100 -15.45 -13.01 -0.05
CA ARG A 100 -14.01 -12.83 0.21
C ARG A 100 -13.20 -13.14 -1.05
N VAL A 101 -12.29 -12.24 -1.40
CA VAL A 101 -11.46 -12.34 -2.59
C VAL A 101 -10.05 -12.79 -2.24
N PHE A 102 -9.58 -13.85 -2.92
CA PHE A 102 -8.24 -14.41 -2.75
C PHE A 102 -7.58 -14.62 -4.12
N PRO A 103 -6.23 -14.70 -4.18
CA PRO A 103 -5.57 -15.20 -5.37
C PRO A 103 -5.94 -16.68 -5.62
N VAL A 104 -6.09 -17.07 -6.88
CA VAL A 104 -6.41 -18.46 -7.26
C VAL A 104 -5.38 -19.44 -6.71
N SER A 105 -4.13 -19.05 -6.65
CA SER A 105 -3.01 -19.84 -6.11
C SER A 105 -3.07 -20.10 -4.61
N ASP A 106 -3.89 -19.33 -3.86
CA ASP A 106 -3.89 -19.31 -2.40
C ASP A 106 -2.56 -18.87 -1.76
N HIS A 107 -1.72 -18.14 -2.49
CA HIS A 107 -0.44 -17.62 -2.01
C HIS A 107 -0.44 -16.08 -1.96
N SER A 108 -0.27 -15.52 -0.76
CA SER A 108 -0.16 -14.06 -0.55
C SER A 108 1.02 -13.44 -1.30
N SER A 109 2.07 -14.22 -1.58
CA SER A 109 3.21 -13.79 -2.41
C SER A 109 2.80 -13.30 -3.79
N ASP A 110 1.77 -13.90 -4.39
CA ASP A 110 1.35 -13.53 -5.75
C ASP A 110 0.74 -12.12 -5.79
N ILE A 111 0.04 -11.72 -4.73
CA ILE A 111 -0.45 -10.35 -4.56
C ILE A 111 0.72 -9.38 -4.48
N ILE A 112 1.74 -9.69 -3.67
CA ILE A 112 2.92 -8.84 -3.52
C ILE A 112 3.66 -8.73 -4.84
N HIS A 113 3.95 -9.86 -5.49
CA HIS A 113 4.64 -9.88 -6.79
C HIS A 113 3.82 -9.17 -7.90
N GLY A 114 2.48 -9.23 -7.83
CA GLY A 114 1.60 -8.46 -8.71
C GLY A 114 1.82 -6.96 -8.57
N LEU A 115 1.77 -6.46 -7.34
CA LEU A 115 2.03 -5.05 -7.05
C LEU A 115 3.46 -4.64 -7.42
N GLU A 116 4.47 -5.48 -7.14
CA GLU A 116 5.87 -5.23 -7.55
C GLU A 116 6.02 -5.13 -9.08
N ARG A 117 5.31 -5.99 -9.84
CA ARG A 117 5.30 -5.90 -11.31
C ARG A 117 4.73 -4.56 -11.79
N LEU A 118 3.64 -4.06 -11.17
CA LEU A 118 3.08 -2.75 -11.49
C LEU A 118 4.02 -1.61 -11.08
N MET A 119 4.62 -1.67 -9.91
CA MET A 119 5.61 -0.69 -9.46
C MET A 119 6.79 -0.61 -10.44
N LYS A 120 7.29 -1.76 -10.90
CA LYS A 120 8.34 -1.84 -11.92
C LYS A 120 7.88 -1.27 -13.26
N LYS A 121 6.66 -1.62 -13.72
CA LYS A 121 6.05 -1.11 -14.97
C LYS A 121 5.99 0.42 -15.00
N TYR A 122 5.66 1.03 -13.85
CA TYR A 122 5.54 2.48 -13.69
C TYR A 122 6.80 3.16 -13.14
N HIS A 123 7.95 2.45 -13.12
CA HIS A 123 9.27 2.99 -12.72
C HIS A 123 9.34 3.53 -11.29
N VAL A 124 8.59 2.95 -10.36
CA VAL A 124 8.71 3.28 -8.93
C VAL A 124 10.11 2.91 -8.43
N GLN A 125 10.78 3.85 -7.81
CA GLN A 125 12.08 3.61 -7.16
C GLN A 125 11.84 3.05 -5.76
N ILE A 126 12.38 1.87 -5.47
CA ILE A 126 12.23 1.19 -4.17
C ILE A 126 13.57 1.20 -3.44
N ARG A 127 13.55 1.59 -2.17
CA ARG A 127 14.69 1.57 -1.26
C ARG A 127 14.35 0.72 -0.04
N LEU A 128 14.89 -0.49 0.02
CA LEU A 128 14.79 -1.39 1.17
C LEU A 128 15.87 -1.08 2.20
N HIS A 129 15.71 -1.56 3.43
CA HIS A 129 16.61 -1.29 4.55
C HIS A 129 16.80 0.21 4.84
N CYS A 130 15.81 1.03 4.48
CA CYS A 130 15.82 2.48 4.63
C CYS A 130 14.73 2.91 5.61
N GLU A 131 15.13 3.16 6.85
CA GLU A 131 14.23 3.63 7.90
C GLU A 131 14.13 5.16 7.84
N VAL A 132 12.92 5.66 7.61
CA VAL A 132 12.63 7.10 7.69
C VAL A 132 12.47 7.47 9.15
N LEU A 133 13.22 8.47 9.58
CA LEU A 133 13.22 8.97 10.97
C LEU A 133 12.30 10.17 11.14
N GLU A 134 12.25 11.05 10.12
CA GLU A 134 11.59 12.35 10.25
C GLU A 134 10.99 12.78 8.90
N ILE A 135 9.82 13.40 8.95
CA ILE A 135 9.24 14.13 7.81
C ILE A 135 9.66 15.59 7.93
N LEU A 136 10.35 16.07 6.91
CA LEU A 136 10.80 17.46 6.84
C LEU A 136 9.66 18.36 6.39
N THR A 137 9.57 19.53 7.00
CA THR A 137 8.56 20.54 6.65
C THR A 137 9.19 21.90 6.47
N GLU A 138 8.71 22.63 5.48
CA GLU A 138 9.04 24.04 5.26
C GLU A 138 7.74 24.85 5.24
N ASN A 139 7.63 25.87 6.09
CA ASN A 139 6.42 26.69 6.24
C ASN A 139 5.13 25.87 6.48
N GLY A 140 5.24 24.75 7.21
CA GLY A 140 4.10 23.86 7.50
C GLY A 140 3.70 22.92 6.37
N ILE A 141 4.48 22.86 5.28
CA ILE A 141 4.26 21.97 4.14
C ILE A 141 5.36 20.89 4.14
N ALA A 142 4.98 19.64 3.90
CA ALA A 142 5.96 18.57 3.80
C ALA A 142 6.88 18.80 2.60
N SER A 143 8.21 18.77 2.84
CA SER A 143 9.24 19.06 1.85
C SER A 143 10.17 17.86 1.59
N GLY A 144 10.00 16.77 2.35
CA GLY A 144 10.82 15.57 2.18
C GLY A 144 10.90 14.71 3.43
N VAL A 145 11.91 13.86 3.47
CA VAL A 145 12.17 12.97 4.61
C VAL A 145 13.65 12.92 4.95
N LYS A 146 13.95 12.59 6.21
CA LYS A 146 15.29 12.28 6.69
C LYS A 146 15.33 10.83 7.14
N LEU A 147 16.30 10.09 6.63
CA LEU A 147 16.54 8.71 7.01
C LEU A 147 17.33 8.62 8.32
N LYS A 148 17.36 7.44 8.90
CA LYS A 148 18.10 7.11 10.13
C LYS A 148 19.61 7.30 9.99
N ASP A 149 20.17 7.13 8.81
CA ASP A 149 21.55 7.40 8.48
C ASP A 149 21.85 8.90 8.22
N HIS A 150 20.88 9.77 8.50
CA HIS A 150 20.89 11.22 8.29
C HIS A 150 20.82 11.68 6.82
N THR A 151 20.68 10.78 5.86
CA THR A 151 20.47 11.15 4.45
C THR A 151 19.12 11.85 4.29
N VAL A 152 19.09 12.93 3.54
CA VAL A 152 17.89 13.74 3.27
C VAL A 152 17.43 13.55 1.83
N TYR A 153 16.13 13.35 1.66
CA TYR A 153 15.47 13.30 0.35
C TYR A 153 14.35 14.33 0.31
N THR A 154 14.37 15.18 -0.71
CA THR A 154 13.32 16.20 -0.93
C THR A 154 12.22 15.68 -1.85
N SER A 155 11.00 16.17 -1.65
CA SER A 155 9.83 15.85 -2.47
C SER A 155 8.77 16.93 -2.38
N ASP A 156 7.83 16.93 -3.32
CA ASP A 156 6.66 17.82 -3.31
C ASP A 156 5.54 17.31 -2.38
N SER A 157 5.54 16.00 -2.09
CA SER A 157 4.55 15.37 -1.22
C SER A 157 5.12 14.13 -0.54
N VAL A 158 4.62 13.83 0.67
CA VAL A 158 4.96 12.64 1.43
C VAL A 158 3.68 11.88 1.81
N ILE A 159 3.63 10.58 1.50
CA ILE A 159 2.57 9.67 1.92
C ILE A 159 3.10 8.77 3.02
N VAL A 160 2.49 8.82 4.21
CA VAL A 160 2.83 7.96 5.33
C VAL A 160 1.98 6.71 5.30
N ALA A 161 2.60 5.55 5.09
CA ALA A 161 1.97 4.23 4.99
C ALA A 161 2.66 3.19 5.89
N THR A 162 3.12 3.61 7.07
CA THR A 162 3.93 2.82 8.00
C THR A 162 3.17 1.70 8.70
N GLY A 163 1.84 1.71 8.61
CA GLY A 163 0.96 0.72 9.23
C GLY A 163 0.67 1.03 10.69
N GLY A 164 0.14 0.04 11.41
CA GLY A 164 -0.27 0.18 12.80
C GLY A 164 0.40 -0.86 13.71
N LEU A 165 0.04 -0.85 15.01
CA LEU A 165 0.61 -1.68 16.07
C LEU A 165 0.29 -3.18 15.99
N SER A 166 -0.65 -3.59 15.11
CA SER A 166 -1.04 -5.00 14.99
C SER A 166 0.12 -5.86 14.48
N TYR A 167 0.47 -6.91 15.19
CA TYR A 167 1.54 -7.86 14.83
C TYR A 167 2.90 -7.16 14.62
N PRO A 168 3.51 -6.56 15.65
CA PRO A 168 4.75 -5.79 15.52
C PRO A 168 5.94 -6.61 14.99
N THR A 169 5.95 -7.93 15.22
CA THR A 169 6.97 -8.85 14.69
C THR A 169 6.97 -8.96 13.15
N THR A 170 5.93 -8.47 12.49
CA THR A 170 5.80 -8.50 11.02
C THR A 170 6.14 -7.17 10.35
N GLY A 171 6.82 -6.28 11.05
CA GLY A 171 7.49 -5.12 10.46
C GLY A 171 6.87 -3.76 10.72
N SER A 172 5.68 -3.67 11.35
CA SER A 172 5.12 -2.38 11.76
C SER A 172 5.11 -2.29 13.28
N THR A 173 5.80 -1.30 13.79
CA THR A 173 5.95 -1.02 15.24
C THR A 173 5.06 0.13 15.70
N GLY A 174 4.24 0.67 14.81
CA GLY A 174 3.36 1.81 15.08
C GLY A 174 4.09 3.15 15.04
N ASP A 175 5.03 3.27 14.14
CA ASP A 175 5.87 4.46 13.93
C ASP A 175 5.07 5.67 13.50
#